data_f960376a6f5cf223c1f25da81a61fcdf
#
_entry.id   f960376a6f5cf223c1f25da81a61fcdf
#
_cell.length_a   1.000
_cell.length_b   1.000
_cell.length_c   1.000
_cell.angle_alpha   90.00
_cell.angle_beta   90.00
_cell.angle_gamma   90.00
#
_symmetry.space_group_name_H-M   'P 1'
#
loop_
_entity.id
_entity.type
_entity.pdbx_description
1 polymer ?
#
loop_
_entity_poly.entity_id
_entity_poly.type
_entity_poly.pdbx_seq_one_letter_code
_entity_poly.pdbx_strand_id
1 'polypeptide(L)'
;LGKKFDLIFIDGNHKYEFVKNDTEKVFSHLVHKDSIVVWHDYAANPEKTRYDVLAGILDGLPKEKQANLYHVSNSLCAIYYPNGLESKSIDFPILPKKLFKVIIQSKEI
;
A
#
# COMPACT_ATOMS: atom_id res chain seq x y z
N LEU A 1 1.59 -2.39 23.84
CA LEU A 1 2.58 -2.62 24.68
C LEU A 1 3.93 -2.00 24.36
N GLY A 2 3.99 -1.03 23.51
CA GLY A 2 5.18 -0.26 23.24
C GLY A 2 6.22 -0.91 22.35
N LYS A 3 6.01 -2.14 21.91
CA LYS A 3 6.94 -2.80 21.03
C LYS A 3 6.70 -2.36 19.58
N LYS A 4 7.77 -1.96 18.90
CA LYS A 4 7.73 -1.56 17.50
C LYS A 4 8.51 -2.56 16.66
N PHE A 5 8.22 -2.59 15.37
CA PHE A 5 8.81 -3.55 14.45
C PHE A 5 9.41 -2.86 13.25
N ASP A 6 10.51 -3.40 12.75
CA ASP A 6 11.19 -2.85 11.59
C ASP A 6 10.45 -3.16 10.28
N LEU A 7 9.84 -4.34 10.22
CA LEU A 7 9.10 -4.81 9.04
C LEU A 7 7.77 -5.39 9.50
N ILE A 8 6.71 -4.93 8.90
CA ILE A 8 5.36 -5.39 9.22
C ILE A 8 4.69 -5.82 7.93
N PHE A 9 4.15 -7.02 7.94
CA PHE A 9 3.45 -7.58 6.79
C PHE A 9 1.97 -7.72 7.14
N ILE A 10 1.12 -7.06 6.39
CA ILE A 10 -0.33 -7.10 6.59
C ILE A 10 -0.92 -8.04 5.56
N ASP A 11 -1.41 -9.19 6.00
CA ASP A 11 -1.95 -10.23 5.15
C ASP A 11 -3.22 -10.79 5.77
N GLY A 12 -4.20 -9.94 5.95
CA GLY A 12 -5.47 -10.30 6.53
C GLY A 12 -6.58 -10.32 5.51
N ASN A 13 -7.76 -9.99 5.97
CA ASN A 13 -8.93 -9.86 5.11
C ASN A 13 -8.73 -8.68 4.16
N HIS A 14 -9.11 -8.84 2.90
CA HIS A 14 -8.94 -7.78 1.90
C HIS A 14 -10.22 -6.97 1.64
N LYS A 15 -11.15 -6.98 2.56
CA LYS A 15 -12.28 -6.04 2.52
C LYS A 15 -11.88 -4.71 3.12
N TYR A 16 -12.46 -3.65 2.59
CA TYR A 16 -12.14 -2.27 2.95
C TYR A 16 -12.03 -2.04 4.46
N GLU A 17 -13.07 -2.40 5.20
CA GLU A 17 -13.11 -2.10 6.64
C GLU A 17 -11.99 -2.78 7.41
N PHE A 18 -11.67 -4.01 7.05
CA PHE A 18 -10.61 -4.76 7.72
C PHE A 18 -9.23 -4.19 7.36
N VAL A 19 -9.02 -3.86 6.10
CA VAL A 19 -7.76 -3.26 5.67
C VAL A 19 -7.54 -1.92 6.35
N LYS A 20 -8.56 -1.09 6.39
CA LYS A 20 -8.50 0.21 7.06
C LYS A 20 -8.16 0.04 8.54
N ASN A 21 -8.88 -0.84 9.22
CA ASN A 21 -8.68 -1.07 10.65
C ASN A 21 -7.28 -1.61 10.95
N ASP A 22 -6.82 -2.58 10.18
CA ASP A 22 -5.49 -3.15 10.36
C ASP A 22 -4.41 -2.10 10.11
N THR A 23 -4.59 -1.30 9.08
CA THR A 23 -3.64 -0.23 8.75
C THR A 23 -3.58 0.81 9.86
N GLU A 24 -4.73 1.24 10.36
CA GLU A 24 -4.79 2.20 11.48
C GLU A 24 -4.06 1.67 12.70
N LYS A 25 -4.28 0.41 13.05
CA LYS A 25 -3.62 -0.19 14.21
C LYS A 25 -2.12 -0.29 14.05
N VAL A 26 -1.67 -0.69 12.87
CA VAL A 26 -0.24 -0.79 12.58
C VAL A 26 0.43 0.58 12.72
N PHE A 27 -0.13 1.60 12.10
CA PHE A 27 0.49 2.93 12.13
C PHE A 27 0.30 3.67 13.46
N SER A 28 -0.67 3.27 14.26
CA SER A 28 -0.85 3.85 15.59
C SER A 28 0.06 3.22 16.65
N HIS A 29 0.38 1.95 16.51
CA HIS A 29 0.96 1.19 17.63
C HIS A 29 2.25 0.44 17.31
N LEU A 30 2.50 0.09 16.05
CA LEU A 30 3.54 -0.89 15.73
C LEU A 30 4.72 -0.32 14.96
N VAL A 31 4.59 0.86 14.36
CA VAL A 31 5.65 1.41 13.53
C VAL A 31 6.53 2.38 14.32
N HIS A 32 7.79 2.42 13.95
CA HIS A 32 8.69 3.51 14.30
C HIS A 32 9.07 4.26 13.02
N LYS A 33 9.95 5.24 13.14
CA LYS A 33 10.25 6.15 12.03
C LYS A 33 10.84 5.47 10.79
N ASP A 34 11.45 4.29 10.96
CA ASP A 34 12.10 3.57 9.87
C ASP A 34 11.38 2.28 9.46
N SER A 35 10.21 2.03 10.02
CA SER A 35 9.46 0.81 9.73
C SER A 35 9.00 0.74 8.28
N ILE A 36 9.09 -0.45 7.72
CA ILE A 36 8.57 -0.77 6.40
C ILE A 36 7.30 -1.58 6.58
N VAL A 37 6.25 -1.24 5.85
CA VAL A 37 4.97 -1.95 5.92
C VAL A 37 4.62 -2.47 4.53
N VAL A 38 4.25 -3.73 4.45
CA VAL A 38 3.87 -4.39 3.19
C VAL A 38 2.45 -4.91 3.33
N TRP A 39 1.60 -4.61 2.36
CA TRP A 39 0.25 -5.15 2.28
C TRP A 39 0.20 -6.18 1.17
N HIS A 40 -0.24 -7.38 1.51
CA HIS A 40 -0.53 -8.42 0.53
C HIS A 40 -1.94 -8.24 -0.01
N ASP A 41 -2.21 -8.86 -1.15
CA ASP A 41 -3.52 -8.79 -1.81
C ASP A 41 -4.01 -7.38 -2.15
N TYR A 42 -3.10 -6.42 -2.22
CA TYR A 42 -3.36 -5.11 -2.78
C TYR A 42 -3.81 -5.23 -4.25
N ALA A 43 -3.36 -6.23 -4.95
CA ALA A 43 -3.75 -6.48 -6.33
C ALA A 43 -4.27 -7.91 -6.48
N ALA A 44 -5.22 -8.09 -7.39
CA ALA A 44 -5.73 -9.43 -7.72
C ALA A 44 -4.77 -10.18 -8.64
N ASN A 45 -4.01 -9.44 -9.43
CA ASN A 45 -2.90 -9.91 -10.24
C ASN A 45 -1.99 -8.70 -10.50
N PRO A 46 -0.81 -8.87 -11.09
CA PRO A 46 0.12 -7.74 -11.25
C PRO A 46 -0.44 -6.53 -12.00
N GLU A 47 -1.50 -6.72 -12.75
CA GLU A 47 -2.08 -5.67 -13.59
C GLU A 47 -3.38 -5.11 -13.03
N LYS A 48 -3.93 -5.66 -11.96
CA LYS A 48 -5.25 -5.28 -11.48
C LYS A 48 -5.25 -5.00 -9.97
N THR A 49 -5.30 -3.74 -9.64
CA THR A 49 -5.42 -3.27 -8.26
C THR A 49 -6.79 -3.62 -7.68
N ARG A 50 -6.80 -4.03 -6.43
CA ARG A 50 -8.04 -4.17 -5.65
C ARG A 50 -8.36 -2.82 -5.02
N TYR A 51 -9.35 -2.15 -5.55
CA TYR A 51 -9.66 -0.79 -5.09
C TYR A 51 -10.16 -0.75 -3.65
N ASP A 52 -10.83 -1.80 -3.20
CA ASP A 52 -11.26 -1.88 -1.80
C ASP A 52 -10.05 -1.91 -0.85
N VAL A 53 -9.03 -2.66 -1.21
CA VAL A 53 -7.79 -2.73 -0.42
C VAL A 53 -7.07 -1.39 -0.46
N LEU A 54 -6.94 -0.82 -1.63
CA LEU A 54 -6.27 0.46 -1.80
C LEU A 54 -6.97 1.57 -1.01
N ALA A 55 -8.29 1.63 -1.09
CA ALA A 55 -9.07 2.60 -0.32
C ALA A 55 -8.87 2.41 1.18
N GLY A 56 -8.86 1.17 1.64
CA GLY A 56 -8.61 0.88 3.05
C GLY A 56 -7.23 1.31 3.51
N ILE A 57 -6.21 1.06 2.69
CA ILE A 57 -4.85 1.52 2.99
C ILE A 57 -4.82 3.04 3.10
N LEU A 58 -5.37 3.73 2.14
CA LEU A 58 -5.32 5.20 2.12
C LEU A 58 -6.10 5.81 3.29
N ASP A 59 -7.25 5.26 3.61
CA ASP A 59 -8.05 5.80 4.71
C ASP A 59 -7.49 5.42 6.08
N GLY A 60 -6.73 4.34 6.17
CA GLY A 60 -6.08 3.95 7.41
C GLY A 60 -4.70 4.56 7.62
N LEU A 61 -4.06 4.99 6.55
CA LEU A 61 -2.71 5.54 6.58
C LEU A 61 -2.74 7.03 6.93
N PRO A 62 -1.87 7.50 7.84
CA PRO A 62 -1.77 8.94 8.08
C PRO A 62 -1.50 9.68 6.78
N LYS A 63 -2.18 10.79 6.60
CA LYS A 63 -2.17 11.50 5.32
C LYS A 63 -0.77 11.90 4.87
N GLU A 64 0.05 12.33 5.80
CA GLU A 64 1.42 12.75 5.51
C GLU A 64 2.32 11.58 5.08
N LYS A 65 1.90 10.35 5.31
CA LYS A 65 2.66 9.16 4.93
C LYS A 65 2.28 8.61 3.56
N GLN A 66 1.22 9.10 2.97
CA GLN A 66 0.73 8.59 1.69
C GLN A 66 1.73 8.80 0.55
N ALA A 67 2.56 9.82 0.64
CA ALA A 67 3.58 10.08 -0.37
C ALA A 67 4.62 8.97 -0.49
N ASN A 68 4.75 8.14 0.54
CA ASN A 68 5.72 7.04 0.58
C ASN A 68 5.05 5.67 0.45
N LEU A 69 3.85 5.64 -0.07
CA LEU A 69 3.16 4.41 -0.44
C LEU A 69 3.43 4.10 -1.90
N TYR A 70 3.86 2.88 -2.17
CA TYR A 70 4.29 2.46 -3.50
C TYR A 70 3.59 1.18 -3.93
N HIS A 71 3.34 1.09 -5.21
CA HIS A 71 2.94 -0.14 -5.87
C HIS A 71 4.20 -0.94 -6.23
N VAL A 72 4.24 -2.21 -5.89
CA VAL A 72 5.37 -3.06 -6.24
C VAL A 72 5.06 -3.76 -7.57
N SER A 73 5.81 -3.44 -8.59
CA SER A 73 5.60 -3.99 -9.94
C SER A 73 5.69 -5.51 -9.95
N ASN A 74 4.85 -6.12 -10.76
CA ASN A 74 4.80 -7.57 -10.95
C ASN A 74 4.59 -8.35 -9.66
N SER A 75 3.86 -7.75 -8.72
CA SER A 75 3.53 -8.40 -7.47
C SER A 75 2.10 -8.09 -7.08
N LEU A 76 1.64 -8.68 -6.00
CA LEU A 76 0.32 -8.41 -5.44
C LEU A 76 0.40 -7.44 -4.28
N CYS A 77 1.54 -6.79 -4.09
CA CYS A 77 1.82 -6.05 -2.87
C CYS A 77 1.87 -4.54 -3.09
N ALA A 78 1.49 -3.81 -2.05
CA ALA A 78 1.85 -2.41 -1.87
C ALA A 78 2.86 -2.32 -0.73
N ILE A 79 3.67 -1.28 -0.73
CA ILE A 79 4.69 -1.08 0.30
C ILE A 79 4.70 0.38 0.76
N TYR A 80 4.83 0.57 2.06
CA TYR A 80 5.16 1.85 2.64
C TYR A 80 6.65 1.83 3.00
N TYR A 81 7.42 2.76 2.43
CA TYR A 81 8.85 2.84 2.66
C TYR A 81 9.18 4.26 3.11
N PRO A 82 9.44 4.48 4.40
CA PRO A 82 9.49 5.83 4.97
C PRO A 82 10.59 6.73 4.42
N ASN A 83 11.70 6.14 3.98
CA ASN A 83 12.82 6.91 3.46
C ASN A 83 12.70 7.21 1.97
N GLY A 84 11.59 6.80 1.36
CA GLY A 84 11.37 7.02 -0.06
C GLY A 84 12.13 6.05 -0.94
N LEU A 85 11.56 5.77 -2.10
CA LEU A 85 12.16 4.88 -3.09
C LEU A 85 12.25 5.58 -4.43
N GLU A 86 13.27 5.26 -5.18
CA GLU A 86 13.32 5.63 -6.59
C GLU A 86 12.20 4.89 -7.31
N SER A 87 11.40 5.63 -8.07
CA SER A 87 10.18 5.05 -8.61
C SER A 87 9.70 5.83 -9.81
N LYS A 88 8.76 5.23 -10.53
CA LYS A 88 8.04 5.89 -11.60
C LYS A 88 6.63 6.19 -11.15
N SER A 89 6.11 7.32 -11.58
CA SER A 89 4.69 7.57 -11.45
C SER A 89 3.93 6.69 -12.43
N ILE A 90 2.84 6.11 -11.98
CA ILE A 90 1.96 5.35 -12.85
C ILE A 90 0.73 6.20 -13.10
N ASP A 91 0.69 6.82 -14.27
CA ASP A 91 -0.48 7.61 -14.65
C ASP A 91 -1.52 6.72 -15.32
N PHE A 92 -1.07 5.79 -16.12
CA PHE A 92 -1.92 4.92 -16.89
C PHE A 92 -1.35 3.50 -16.86
N PRO A 93 -1.75 2.66 -15.91
CA PRO A 93 -1.39 1.26 -16.01
C PRO A 93 -2.06 0.69 -17.25
N ILE A 94 -1.26 0.09 -18.11
CA ILE A 94 -1.75 -0.47 -19.36
C ILE A 94 -2.00 -1.94 -19.13
N LEU A 95 -3.25 -2.32 -19.25
CA LEU A 95 -3.63 -3.73 -19.30
C LEU A 95 -3.85 -4.13 -20.75
N PRO A 96 -3.72 -5.40 -21.10
CA PRO A 96 -4.04 -5.83 -22.44
C PRO A 96 -5.45 -5.35 -22.81
N LYS A 97 -5.55 -4.57 -23.89
CA LYS A 97 -6.80 -4.02 -24.39
C LYS A 97 -7.54 -3.12 -23.41
N LYS A 98 -6.86 -2.64 -22.38
CA LYS A 98 -7.46 -1.71 -21.43
C LYS A 98 -6.46 -0.66 -21.04
N LEU A 99 -6.98 0.53 -20.87
CA LEU A 99 -6.24 1.64 -20.31
C LEU A 99 -7.11 2.22 -19.22
N PHE A 100 -6.57 2.35 -18.02
CA PHE A 100 -7.31 3.05 -16.99
C PHE A 100 -6.36 3.94 -16.20
N LYS A 101 -6.92 5.03 -15.73
CA LYS A 101 -6.16 6.00 -14.99
C LYS A 101 -6.14 5.60 -13.52
N VAL A 102 -4.96 5.54 -12.96
CA VAL A 102 -4.81 5.34 -11.52
C VAL A 102 -4.81 6.72 -10.89
N ILE A 103 -5.81 6.96 -10.05
CA ILE A 103 -5.98 8.26 -9.43
C ILE A 103 -4.96 8.47 -8.34
N ILE A 104 -4.48 7.41 -7.76
CA ILE A 104 -3.53 7.48 -6.68
C ILE A 104 -2.15 7.53 -7.27
N GLN A 105 -1.35 8.41 -6.71
CA GLN A 105 0.03 8.38 -7.04
C GLN A 105 0.65 7.17 -6.39
N SER A 106 0.69 6.10 -7.15
CA SER A 106 1.46 4.99 -6.72
C SER A 106 2.75 4.99 -7.50
N LYS A 107 3.78 4.48 -6.91
CA LYS A 107 5.10 4.47 -7.51
C LYS A 107 5.59 3.05 -7.59
N GLU A 108 6.28 2.75 -8.66
CA GLU A 108 6.88 1.43 -8.87
C GLU A 108 8.20 1.35 -8.15
N ILE A 109 8.46 0.19 -7.63
CA ILE A 109 9.75 -0.12 -7.03
C ILE A 109 10.57 -0.93 -8.01
#